data_cb565b6aaf66b129277b00142bb0e72a
#
_entry.id   cb565b6aaf66b129277b00142bb0e72a
#
_cell.length_a   1.000
_cell.length_b   1.000
_cell.length_c   1.000
_cell.angle_alpha   90.00
_cell.angle_beta   90.00
_cell.angle_gamma   90.00
#
_symmetry.space_group_name_H-M   'P 1'
#
loop_
_entity.id
_entity.type
_entity.pdbx_description
1 polymer ?
#
loop_
_entity_poly.entity_id
_entity_poly.type
_entity_poly.pdbx_seq_one_letter_code
_entity_poly.pdbx_strand_id
1 'polypeptide(L)'
;SFFTLSADVGPAARYRAFLAAARGGVRLVLGTRAAAFAPVADLGLIAIYDDGDDSWADPRAPYPHARVVAALRAAQQHSGLLYVGYARTAEIQALADRDWLVGLEAPPAARREHCPVVRVAVDNDRAIERDPAARSRLPHDVFTAIRAGLASGPVLVQVPRAGYLTALACSRCRAVARCPSCGHPLAGEQAQHGAAVVCRVCGVRPGWHCPDCGAIELRAPRVGVIRTAEELGRAFPQVRVVQSSGDQRVDEVGHEPALVLATPGTEPVA
;
A
#
# COMPACT_ATOMS: atom_id res chain seq x y z
N SER A 1 26.88 -11.85 -14.40
CA SER A 1 25.62 -11.59 -15.13
C SER A 1 24.42 -11.79 -14.21
N PHE A 2 23.41 -10.96 -14.34
CA PHE A 2 22.15 -11.09 -13.63
C PHE A 2 20.99 -10.95 -14.59
N PHE A 3 19.81 -11.45 -14.21
CA PHE A 3 18.56 -11.25 -14.92
C PHE A 3 17.50 -10.63 -14.04
N THR A 4 16.62 -9.86 -14.68
CA THR A 4 15.41 -9.33 -14.04
C THR A 4 14.17 -10.10 -14.50
N LEU A 5 13.38 -10.58 -13.54
CA LEU A 5 12.07 -11.20 -13.76
C LEU A 5 10.98 -10.32 -13.16
N SER A 6 10.40 -9.45 -13.96
CA SER A 6 9.27 -8.59 -13.60
C SER A 6 8.14 -8.73 -14.62
N ALA A 7 6.97 -8.15 -14.29
CA ALA A 7 5.82 -8.15 -15.19
C ALA A 7 6.07 -7.33 -16.46
N ASP A 8 6.95 -6.32 -16.39
CA ASP A 8 7.26 -5.40 -17.48
C ASP A 8 8.12 -6.04 -18.57
N VAL A 9 8.78 -7.15 -18.24
CA VAL A 9 9.57 -7.91 -19.19
C VAL A 9 8.65 -8.79 -20.05
N GLY A 10 8.68 -8.62 -21.34
CA GLY A 10 7.83 -9.35 -22.29
C GLY A 10 7.99 -10.87 -22.20
N PRO A 11 6.97 -11.66 -22.61
CA PRO A 11 6.94 -13.13 -22.41
C PRO A 11 8.16 -13.86 -22.97
N ALA A 12 8.64 -13.51 -24.15
CA ALA A 12 9.78 -14.15 -24.78
C ALA A 12 11.11 -13.89 -24.03
N ALA A 13 11.29 -12.66 -23.52
CA ALA A 13 12.46 -12.32 -22.72
C ALA A 13 12.43 -13.02 -21.36
N ARG A 14 11.26 -13.07 -20.71
CA ARG A 14 11.06 -13.82 -19.46
C ARG A 14 11.36 -15.31 -19.62
N TYR A 15 10.89 -15.92 -20.72
CA TYR A 15 11.16 -17.33 -20.98
C TYR A 15 12.66 -17.61 -21.21
N ARG A 16 13.34 -16.74 -21.95
CA ARG A 16 14.80 -16.84 -22.14
C ARG A 16 15.56 -16.72 -20.81
N ALA A 17 15.16 -15.75 -19.96
CA ALA A 17 15.75 -15.57 -18.64
C ALA A 17 15.56 -16.80 -17.75
N PHE A 18 14.36 -17.37 -17.76
CA PHE A 18 14.02 -18.59 -17.04
C PHE A 18 14.88 -19.79 -17.49
N LEU A 19 15.01 -20.01 -18.80
CA LEU A 19 15.86 -21.07 -19.34
C LEU A 19 17.34 -20.86 -19.02
N ALA A 20 17.83 -19.62 -19.08
CA ALA A 20 19.21 -19.31 -18.74
C ALA A 20 19.50 -19.58 -17.26
N ALA A 21 18.57 -19.26 -16.36
CA ALA A 21 18.69 -19.61 -14.95
C ALA A 21 18.73 -21.14 -14.74
N ALA A 22 17.83 -21.88 -15.40
CA ALA A 22 17.75 -23.34 -15.32
C ALA A 22 19.02 -24.06 -15.83
N ARG A 23 19.71 -23.45 -16.80
CA ARG A 23 20.92 -23.99 -17.40
C ARG A 23 22.23 -23.56 -16.70
N GLY A 24 22.10 -22.85 -15.57
CA GLY A 24 23.25 -22.33 -14.84
C GLY A 24 23.97 -21.15 -15.51
N GLY A 25 23.43 -20.59 -16.59
CA GLY A 25 24.01 -19.44 -17.28
C GLY A 25 23.94 -18.13 -16.51
N VAL A 26 23.20 -18.11 -15.40
CA VAL A 26 22.99 -16.93 -14.55
C VAL A 26 23.00 -17.32 -13.09
N ARG A 27 23.75 -16.57 -12.30
CA ARG A 27 23.92 -16.81 -10.87
C ARG A 27 23.07 -15.89 -9.98
N LEU A 28 22.55 -14.78 -10.54
CA LEU A 28 21.75 -13.82 -9.81
C LEU A 28 20.46 -13.50 -10.58
N VAL A 29 19.33 -13.75 -9.96
CA VAL A 29 18.00 -13.39 -10.48
C VAL A 29 17.41 -12.34 -9.55
N LEU A 30 17.09 -11.17 -10.08
CA LEU A 30 16.34 -10.11 -9.41
C LEU A 30 14.91 -10.11 -9.95
N GLY A 31 13.94 -9.79 -9.13
CA GLY A 31 12.58 -9.68 -9.63
C GLY A 31 11.53 -9.57 -8.55
N THR A 32 10.30 -9.49 -9.00
CA THR A 32 9.11 -9.49 -8.17
C THR A 32 8.69 -10.94 -7.83
N ARG A 33 7.46 -11.15 -7.43
CA ARG A 33 6.89 -12.46 -7.07
C ARG A 33 7.29 -13.62 -8.01
N ALA A 34 7.38 -13.38 -9.31
CA ALA A 34 7.76 -14.40 -10.28
C ALA A 34 9.18 -14.94 -10.07
N ALA A 35 10.08 -14.14 -9.51
CA ALA A 35 11.46 -14.57 -9.25
C ALA A 35 11.55 -15.67 -8.17
N ALA A 36 10.57 -15.76 -7.28
CA ALA A 36 10.50 -16.84 -6.28
C ALA A 36 10.44 -18.24 -6.91
N PHE A 37 10.01 -18.34 -8.18
CA PHE A 37 9.91 -19.59 -8.93
C PHE A 37 11.08 -19.80 -9.91
N ALA A 38 12.04 -18.88 -10.00
CA ALA A 38 13.15 -19.00 -10.94
C ALA A 38 13.99 -20.25 -10.65
N PRO A 39 14.25 -21.13 -11.64
CA PRO A 39 14.98 -22.37 -11.46
C PRO A 39 16.50 -22.13 -11.48
N VAL A 40 17.01 -21.40 -10.50
CA VAL A 40 18.43 -21.12 -10.38
C VAL A 40 19.16 -22.42 -10.04
N ALA A 41 20.14 -22.79 -10.86
CA ALA A 41 21.00 -23.94 -10.58
C ALA A 41 21.90 -23.64 -9.37
N ASP A 42 22.12 -24.64 -8.53
CA ASP A 42 22.97 -24.57 -7.33
C ASP A 42 22.58 -23.36 -6.44
N LEU A 43 21.31 -23.27 -6.11
CA LEU A 43 20.75 -22.15 -5.38
C LEU A 43 21.39 -22.00 -3.99
N GLY A 44 22.16 -20.94 -3.77
CA GLY A 44 22.85 -20.68 -2.50
C GLY A 44 22.05 -19.81 -1.54
N LEU A 45 21.26 -18.85 -2.04
CA LEU A 45 20.51 -17.90 -1.21
C LEU A 45 19.24 -17.45 -1.91
N ILE A 46 18.16 -17.37 -1.15
CA ILE A 46 16.94 -16.63 -1.51
C ILE A 46 16.82 -15.44 -0.55
N ALA A 47 16.69 -14.23 -1.09
CA ALA A 47 16.42 -13.03 -0.30
C ALA A 47 15.09 -12.41 -0.70
N ILE A 48 14.27 -12.07 0.28
CA ILE A 48 12.99 -11.37 0.11
C ILE A 48 13.03 -10.08 0.92
N TYR A 49 12.78 -8.96 0.25
CA TYR A 49 12.64 -7.66 0.88
C TYR A 49 11.17 -7.35 1.09
N ASP A 50 10.84 -6.89 2.30
CA ASP A 50 9.48 -6.51 2.72
C ASP A 50 8.42 -7.59 2.41
N ASP A 51 8.57 -8.73 3.07
CA ASP A 51 7.70 -9.90 2.90
C ASP A 51 6.22 -9.62 3.25
N GLY A 52 5.94 -8.52 3.93
CA GLY A 52 4.61 -8.03 4.27
C GLY A 52 3.89 -7.30 3.14
N ASP A 53 4.55 -6.98 2.03
CA ASP A 53 3.91 -6.33 0.88
C ASP A 53 2.92 -7.29 0.20
N ASP A 54 1.69 -6.82 -0.02
CA ASP A 54 0.61 -7.59 -0.65
C ASP A 54 0.95 -8.08 -2.07
N SER A 55 1.91 -7.44 -2.75
CA SER A 55 2.37 -7.84 -4.08
C SER A 55 3.06 -9.21 -4.12
N TRP A 56 3.52 -9.71 -2.96
CA TRP A 56 4.10 -11.04 -2.85
C TRP A 56 3.08 -12.18 -2.89
N ALA A 57 1.79 -11.89 -2.66
CA ALA A 57 0.71 -12.86 -2.81
C ALA A 57 0.24 -12.94 -4.27
N ASP A 58 0.06 -14.16 -4.81
CA ASP A 58 -0.57 -14.29 -6.13
C ASP A 58 -2.09 -14.08 -6.00
N PRO A 59 -2.71 -13.20 -6.83
CA PRO A 59 -4.14 -12.97 -6.78
C PRO A 59 -4.98 -14.10 -7.41
N ARG A 60 -4.33 -15.13 -7.98
CA ARG A 60 -4.98 -16.27 -8.64
C ARG A 60 -4.77 -17.55 -7.85
N ALA A 61 -5.78 -18.44 -7.90
CA ALA A 61 -5.67 -19.76 -7.31
C ALA A 61 -4.44 -20.51 -7.85
N PRO A 62 -3.69 -21.21 -6.98
CA PRO A 62 -3.88 -21.52 -5.57
C PRO A 62 -3.37 -20.45 -4.59
N TYR A 63 -3.20 -19.19 -5.00
CA TYR A 63 -2.78 -18.04 -4.20
C TYR A 63 -1.42 -18.22 -3.48
N PRO A 64 -0.37 -18.70 -4.15
CA PRO A 64 0.91 -18.88 -3.48
C PRO A 64 1.50 -17.53 -3.07
N HIS A 65 2.00 -17.48 -1.85
CA HIS A 65 2.76 -16.33 -1.36
C HIS A 65 4.25 -16.60 -1.55
N ALA A 66 5.00 -15.65 -2.13
CA ALA A 66 6.44 -15.82 -2.41
C ALA A 66 7.26 -16.17 -1.17
N ARG A 67 6.88 -15.65 0.01
CA ARG A 67 7.47 -16.02 1.32
C ARG A 67 7.42 -17.52 1.56
N VAL A 68 6.28 -18.15 1.35
CA VAL A 68 6.08 -19.59 1.56
C VAL A 68 6.87 -20.39 0.53
N VAL A 69 6.83 -19.97 -0.75
CA VAL A 69 7.60 -20.60 -1.82
C VAL A 69 9.08 -20.55 -1.54
N ALA A 70 9.61 -19.42 -1.07
CA ALA A 70 11.01 -19.26 -0.71
C ALA A 70 11.42 -20.18 0.45
N ALA A 71 10.61 -20.26 1.50
CA ALA A 71 10.85 -21.15 2.63
C ALA A 71 10.89 -22.62 2.21
N LEU A 72 9.91 -23.06 1.41
CA LEU A 72 9.86 -24.44 0.89
C LEU A 72 11.07 -24.76 0.03
N ARG A 73 11.46 -23.84 -0.86
CA ARG A 73 12.63 -24.02 -1.73
C ARG A 73 13.93 -24.06 -0.93
N ALA A 74 14.09 -23.17 0.03
CA ALA A 74 15.26 -23.15 0.89
C ALA A 74 15.43 -24.47 1.63
N ALA A 75 14.34 -24.99 2.19
CA ALA A 75 14.34 -26.29 2.86
C ALA A 75 14.68 -27.46 1.90
N GLN A 76 14.06 -27.49 0.71
CA GLN A 76 14.26 -28.57 -0.27
C GLN A 76 15.63 -28.54 -0.95
N GLN A 77 16.19 -27.36 -1.19
CA GLN A 77 17.45 -27.17 -1.91
C GLN A 77 18.64 -26.89 -0.98
N HIS A 78 18.42 -26.94 0.34
CA HIS A 78 19.42 -26.66 1.37
C HIS A 78 20.13 -25.31 1.14
N SER A 79 19.39 -24.30 0.66
CA SER A 79 19.91 -22.95 0.43
C SER A 79 19.67 -22.03 1.63
N GLY A 80 20.45 -20.97 1.73
CA GLY A 80 20.19 -19.89 2.66
C GLY A 80 18.86 -19.18 2.35
N LEU A 81 18.21 -18.63 3.37
CA LEU A 81 17.00 -17.84 3.26
C LEU A 81 17.16 -16.58 4.10
N LEU A 82 16.89 -15.43 3.50
CA LEU A 82 16.99 -14.13 4.15
C LEU A 82 15.70 -13.34 3.90
N TYR A 83 15.04 -12.95 4.98
CA TYR A 83 13.96 -11.98 4.96
C TYR A 83 14.47 -10.64 5.50
N VAL A 84 14.28 -9.57 4.74
CA VAL A 84 14.75 -8.21 5.05
C VAL A 84 13.55 -7.27 5.04
N GLY A 85 13.41 -6.44 6.06
CA GLY A 85 12.32 -5.47 6.11
C GLY A 85 12.44 -4.58 7.34
N TYR A 86 11.59 -3.58 7.41
CA TYR A 86 11.51 -2.65 8.56
C TYR A 86 10.77 -3.25 9.75
N ALA A 87 9.87 -4.18 9.49
CA ALA A 87 9.09 -4.88 10.51
C ALA A 87 9.00 -6.35 10.14
N ARG A 88 8.92 -7.20 11.15
CA ARG A 88 8.74 -8.64 10.98
C ARG A 88 7.24 -8.94 10.87
N THR A 89 6.83 -9.68 9.84
CA THR A 89 5.45 -10.19 9.74
C THR A 89 5.18 -11.25 10.81
N ALA A 90 3.92 -11.49 11.10
CA ALA A 90 3.52 -12.51 12.07
C ALA A 90 3.99 -13.91 11.66
N GLU A 91 3.99 -14.20 10.36
CA GLU A 91 4.45 -15.48 9.81
C GLU A 91 5.96 -15.67 9.97
N ILE A 92 6.75 -14.62 9.72
CA ILE A 92 8.20 -14.67 9.94
C ILE A 92 8.51 -14.75 11.44
N GLN A 93 7.75 -14.04 12.27
CA GLN A 93 7.87 -14.18 13.73
C GLN A 93 7.59 -15.61 14.19
N ALA A 94 6.53 -16.23 13.66
CA ALA A 94 6.20 -17.63 14.00
C ALA A 94 7.29 -18.63 13.56
N LEU A 95 8.06 -18.35 12.52
CA LEU A 95 9.22 -19.16 12.13
C LEU A 95 10.41 -18.93 13.08
N ALA A 96 10.61 -17.70 13.52
CA ALA A 96 11.63 -17.37 14.50
C ALA A 96 11.33 -17.97 15.88
N ASP A 97 10.07 -17.95 16.33
CA ASP A 97 9.63 -18.55 17.61
C ASP A 97 9.77 -20.08 17.64
N ARG A 98 9.91 -20.70 16.47
CA ARG A 98 10.15 -22.14 16.29
C ARG A 98 11.62 -22.48 16.02
N ASP A 99 12.53 -21.53 16.22
CA ASP A 99 13.96 -21.64 15.94
C ASP A 99 14.30 -22.03 14.49
N TRP A 100 13.38 -21.81 13.55
CA TRP A 100 13.61 -22.09 12.14
C TRP A 100 14.33 -20.93 11.43
N LEU A 101 14.19 -19.70 11.94
CA LEU A 101 14.91 -18.50 11.52
C LEU A 101 15.66 -17.88 12.69
N VAL A 102 16.82 -17.35 12.41
CA VAL A 102 17.60 -16.56 13.37
C VAL A 102 17.30 -15.07 13.12
N GLY A 103 16.88 -14.37 14.19
CA GLY A 103 16.63 -12.93 14.12
C GLY A 103 17.96 -12.15 14.08
N LEU A 104 18.10 -11.31 13.05
CA LEU A 104 19.17 -10.30 12.94
C LEU A 104 18.55 -8.93 13.18
N GLU A 105 18.71 -8.39 14.37
CA GLU A 105 18.10 -7.13 14.76
C GLU A 105 19.14 -6.15 15.25
N ALA A 106 18.93 -4.86 14.96
CA ALA A 106 19.73 -3.81 15.58
C ALA A 106 19.47 -3.77 17.10
N PRO A 107 20.52 -3.49 17.91
CA PRO A 107 20.35 -3.33 19.36
C PRO A 107 19.26 -2.28 19.67
N PRO A 108 18.50 -2.44 20.80
CA PRO A 108 17.42 -1.51 21.15
C PRO A 108 17.86 -0.05 21.26
N ALA A 109 19.11 0.20 21.66
CA ALA A 109 19.66 1.56 21.70
C ALA A 109 19.79 2.17 20.31
N ALA A 110 20.39 1.45 19.36
CA ALA A 110 20.53 1.89 17.98
C ALA A 110 19.16 2.08 17.31
N ARG A 111 18.19 1.20 17.56
CA ARG A 111 16.82 1.37 17.08
C ARG A 111 16.18 2.66 17.60
N ARG A 112 16.32 2.97 18.89
CA ARG A 112 15.79 4.22 19.46
C ARG A 112 16.44 5.47 18.90
N GLU A 113 17.71 5.40 18.56
CA GLU A 113 18.47 6.52 17.98
C GLU A 113 18.07 6.80 16.51
N HIS A 114 17.83 5.75 15.72
CA HIS A 114 17.64 5.86 14.26
C HIS A 114 16.18 5.74 13.81
N CYS A 115 15.27 5.25 14.68
CA CYS A 115 13.87 5.14 14.32
C CYS A 115 13.10 6.42 14.62
N PRO A 116 12.15 6.81 13.76
CA PRO A 116 11.31 7.98 14.03
C PRO A 116 10.41 7.75 15.25
N VAL A 117 10.04 8.84 15.91
CA VAL A 117 9.05 8.80 16.98
C VAL A 117 7.66 8.55 16.38
N VAL A 118 7.09 7.40 16.67
CA VAL A 118 5.74 7.06 16.23
C VAL A 118 4.73 7.55 17.28
N ARG A 119 3.75 8.34 16.82
CA ARG A 119 2.60 8.78 17.64
C ARG A 119 1.35 8.22 17.00
N VAL A 120 0.56 7.48 17.78
CA VAL A 120 -0.73 6.96 17.35
C VAL A 120 -1.80 7.90 17.86
N ALA A 121 -2.56 8.51 16.94
CA ALA A 121 -3.77 9.22 17.29
C ALA A 121 -4.82 8.17 17.70
N VAL A 122 -4.98 7.95 18.99
CA VAL A 122 -5.93 6.95 19.51
C VAL A 122 -7.29 7.60 19.63
N ASP A 123 -8.27 7.01 19.00
CA ASP A 123 -9.69 7.29 19.21
C ASP A 123 -10.09 6.67 20.58
N ASN A 124 -9.74 7.35 21.67
CA ASN A 124 -10.19 6.98 22.99
C ASN A 124 -11.23 8.01 23.50
N ASP A 125 -12.17 7.55 24.29
CA ASP A 125 -13.25 8.37 24.81
C ASP A 125 -12.75 9.65 25.51
N ARG A 126 -11.59 9.59 26.19
CA ARG A 126 -10.97 10.76 26.83
C ARG A 126 -10.41 11.79 25.83
N ALA A 127 -9.95 11.37 24.66
CA ALA A 127 -9.50 12.30 23.62
C ALA A 127 -10.71 12.99 22.98
N ILE A 128 -11.80 12.25 22.81
CA ILE A 128 -13.07 12.76 22.25
C ILE A 128 -13.74 13.75 23.21
N GLU A 129 -13.70 13.51 24.51
CA GLU A 129 -14.21 14.43 25.53
C GLU A 129 -13.46 15.77 25.54
N ARG A 130 -12.17 15.77 25.22
CA ARG A 130 -11.32 16.97 25.18
C ARG A 130 -11.38 17.72 23.86
N ASP A 131 -11.57 17.02 22.75
CA ASP A 131 -11.63 17.58 21.42
C ASP A 131 -12.71 16.86 20.57
N PRO A 132 -13.89 17.49 20.37
CA PRO A 132 -14.92 16.94 19.48
C PRO A 132 -14.43 16.68 18.06
N ALA A 133 -13.37 17.37 17.61
CA ALA A 133 -12.74 17.16 16.32
C ALA A 133 -11.81 15.92 16.27
N ALA A 134 -11.56 15.25 17.41
CA ALA A 134 -10.79 14.00 17.46
C ALA A 134 -11.42 12.89 16.59
N ARG A 135 -12.73 12.93 16.35
CA ARG A 135 -13.44 12.04 15.41
C ARG A 135 -13.39 12.49 13.97
N SER A 136 -12.78 13.64 13.69
CA SER A 136 -12.59 14.07 12.31
C SER A 136 -11.63 13.13 11.57
N ARG A 137 -11.74 13.11 10.25
CA ARG A 137 -10.84 12.30 9.40
C ARG A 137 -9.36 12.66 9.56
N LEU A 138 -9.10 13.94 9.80
CA LEU A 138 -7.78 14.48 10.13
C LEU A 138 -7.90 15.21 11.49
N PRO A 139 -7.53 14.59 12.60
CA PRO A 139 -7.55 15.19 13.93
C PRO A 139 -6.61 16.40 14.04
N HIS A 140 -6.83 17.24 15.04
CA HIS A 140 -6.01 18.44 15.29
C HIS A 140 -4.51 18.13 15.42
N ASP A 141 -4.17 17.03 16.05
CA ASP A 141 -2.78 16.58 16.23
C ASP A 141 -2.06 16.34 14.91
N VAL A 142 -2.78 15.90 13.86
CA VAL A 142 -2.22 15.72 12.51
C VAL A 142 -1.82 17.07 11.93
N PHE A 143 -2.67 18.10 12.05
CA PHE A 143 -2.33 19.46 11.57
C PHE A 143 -1.15 20.06 12.34
N THR A 144 -1.06 19.78 13.63
CA THR A 144 0.05 20.23 14.47
C THR A 144 1.35 19.53 14.05
N ALA A 145 1.32 18.22 13.81
CA ALA A 145 2.47 17.46 13.32
C ALA A 145 2.91 17.93 11.93
N ILE A 146 1.96 18.19 11.02
CA ILE A 146 2.26 18.73 9.69
C ILE A 146 2.96 20.10 9.79
N ARG A 147 2.43 21.02 10.62
CA ARG A 147 3.08 22.35 10.81
C ARG A 147 4.50 22.21 11.33
N ALA A 148 4.71 21.36 12.31
CA ALA A 148 6.04 21.11 12.87
C ALA A 148 7.01 20.54 11.83
N GLY A 149 6.55 19.55 11.03
CA GLY A 149 7.37 18.95 9.98
C GLY A 149 7.72 19.92 8.85
N LEU A 150 6.75 20.74 8.42
CA LEU A 150 6.95 21.74 7.38
C LEU A 150 7.98 22.84 7.76
N ALA A 151 8.25 23.03 9.04
CA ALA A 151 9.32 23.92 9.48
C ALA A 151 10.72 23.38 9.17
N SER A 152 10.86 22.08 8.91
CA SER A 152 12.14 21.40 8.69
C SER A 152 12.31 20.84 7.28
N GLY A 153 11.23 20.66 6.52
CA GLY A 153 11.30 20.06 5.18
C GLY A 153 9.97 19.55 4.67
N PRO A 154 9.97 18.63 3.70
CA PRO A 154 8.76 18.03 3.17
C PRO A 154 8.07 17.12 4.21
N VAL A 155 6.75 17.09 4.16
CA VAL A 155 5.91 16.23 5.01
C VAL A 155 5.15 15.25 4.13
N LEU A 156 5.40 13.96 4.34
CA LEU A 156 4.69 12.88 3.65
C LEU A 156 3.37 12.55 4.36
N VAL A 157 2.30 12.57 3.61
CA VAL A 157 0.97 12.10 4.04
C VAL A 157 0.58 10.91 3.19
N GLN A 158 0.70 9.72 3.74
CA GLN A 158 0.28 8.50 3.08
C GLN A 158 -1.23 8.34 3.15
N VAL A 159 -1.85 8.05 2.01
CA VAL A 159 -3.28 7.78 1.90
C VAL A 159 -3.52 6.44 1.22
N PRO A 160 -4.46 5.62 1.71
CA PRO A 160 -4.53 4.21 1.32
C PRO A 160 -4.98 3.97 -0.12
N ARG A 161 -5.45 4.98 -0.86
CA ARG A 161 -5.97 4.80 -2.23
C ARG A 161 -5.83 6.06 -3.09
N ALA A 162 -5.56 5.84 -4.37
CA ALA A 162 -5.70 6.86 -5.41
C ALA A 162 -7.20 7.12 -5.74
N GLY A 163 -7.50 8.32 -6.22
CA GLY A 163 -8.82 8.68 -6.73
C GLY A 163 -9.70 9.45 -5.74
N TYR A 164 -10.77 10.04 -6.29
CA TYR A 164 -11.67 10.94 -5.55
C TYR A 164 -12.79 10.20 -4.83
N LEU A 165 -13.36 9.18 -5.48
CA LEU A 165 -14.49 8.40 -4.97
C LEU A 165 -14.21 6.90 -5.09
N THR A 166 -14.30 6.20 -3.96
CA THR A 166 -14.26 4.73 -3.86
C THR A 166 -15.69 4.18 -3.73
N ALA A 167 -15.86 2.97 -3.21
CA ALA A 167 -17.19 2.42 -2.94
C ALA A 167 -18.07 3.42 -2.19
N LEU A 168 -19.33 3.53 -2.59
CA LEU A 168 -20.30 4.47 -2.01
C LEU A 168 -21.10 3.81 -0.89
N ALA A 169 -21.56 4.61 0.05
CA ALA A 169 -22.47 4.19 1.12
C ALA A 169 -23.59 5.21 1.29
N CYS A 170 -24.70 4.80 1.88
CA CYS A 170 -25.77 5.67 2.26
C CYS A 170 -25.26 6.76 3.23
N SER A 171 -25.64 8.02 2.99
CA SER A 171 -25.27 9.13 3.88
C SER A 171 -25.91 9.00 5.25
N ARG A 172 -27.12 8.40 5.33
CA ARG A 172 -27.95 8.33 6.53
C ARG A 172 -27.63 7.09 7.40
N CYS A 173 -27.76 5.87 6.84
CA CYS A 173 -27.60 4.63 7.61
C CYS A 173 -26.24 3.95 7.41
N ARG A 174 -25.39 4.48 6.51
CA ARG A 174 -24.05 3.97 6.19
C ARG A 174 -24.01 2.60 5.49
N ALA A 175 -25.16 2.02 5.13
CA ALA A 175 -25.21 0.79 4.34
C ALA A 175 -24.45 0.97 3.02
N VAL A 176 -23.71 -0.05 2.61
CA VAL A 176 -22.94 -0.03 1.35
C VAL A 176 -23.91 0.04 0.18
N ALA A 177 -23.70 1.02 -0.71
CA ALA A 177 -24.49 1.15 -1.92
C ALA A 177 -24.14 0.03 -2.90
N ARG A 178 -25.10 -0.83 -3.19
CA ARG A 178 -24.93 -1.99 -4.07
C ARG A 178 -25.68 -1.80 -5.38
N CYS A 179 -25.12 -2.33 -6.43
CA CYS A 179 -25.74 -2.35 -7.75
C CYS A 179 -27.00 -3.20 -7.75
N PRO A 180 -28.15 -2.68 -8.20
CA PRO A 180 -29.39 -3.46 -8.24
C PRO A 180 -29.35 -4.62 -9.24
N SER A 181 -28.45 -4.54 -10.24
CA SER A 181 -28.33 -5.56 -11.28
C SER A 181 -27.40 -6.72 -10.93
N CYS A 182 -26.28 -6.47 -10.20
CA CYS A 182 -25.28 -7.50 -9.94
C CYS A 182 -24.81 -7.58 -8.47
N GLY A 183 -25.37 -6.77 -7.57
CA GLY A 183 -25.05 -6.80 -6.14
C GLY A 183 -23.68 -6.24 -5.74
N HIS A 184 -22.80 -5.90 -6.68
CA HIS A 184 -21.48 -5.36 -6.38
C HIS A 184 -21.56 -3.91 -5.84
N PRO A 185 -20.58 -3.46 -5.03
CA PRO A 185 -20.55 -2.08 -4.56
C PRO A 185 -20.53 -1.08 -5.70
N LEU A 186 -21.34 -0.04 -5.58
CA LEU A 186 -21.34 1.10 -6.50
C LEU A 186 -20.16 2.02 -6.19
N ALA A 187 -19.59 2.63 -7.22
CA ALA A 187 -18.53 3.61 -7.14
C ALA A 187 -18.98 4.97 -7.66
N GLY A 188 -18.33 6.02 -7.18
CA GLY A 188 -18.44 7.33 -7.79
C GLY A 188 -17.49 7.46 -8.98
N GLU A 189 -17.93 8.08 -10.05
CA GLU A 189 -17.14 8.48 -11.19
C GLU A 189 -17.18 9.99 -11.33
N GLN A 190 -16.01 10.61 -11.53
CA GLN A 190 -15.93 12.04 -11.76
C GLN A 190 -16.27 12.29 -13.24
N ALA A 191 -17.46 12.78 -13.51
CA ALA A 191 -17.88 13.20 -14.83
C ALA A 191 -17.71 14.71 -15.01
N GLN A 192 -17.57 15.18 -16.24
CA GLN A 192 -17.44 16.62 -16.56
C GLN A 192 -18.60 17.49 -16.06
N HIS A 193 -19.73 16.87 -15.70
CA HIS A 193 -20.96 17.54 -15.23
C HIS A 193 -21.45 17.05 -13.86
N GLY A 194 -20.56 16.52 -12.99
CA GLY A 194 -20.90 16.07 -11.62
C GLY A 194 -20.51 14.64 -11.34
N ALA A 195 -20.64 14.21 -10.08
CA ALA A 195 -20.33 12.85 -9.69
C ALA A 195 -21.43 11.89 -10.15
N ALA A 196 -21.08 10.98 -11.05
CA ALA A 196 -21.97 9.90 -11.50
C ALA A 196 -21.76 8.65 -10.65
N VAL A 197 -22.83 7.89 -10.45
CA VAL A 197 -22.80 6.57 -9.79
C VAL A 197 -22.68 5.49 -10.85
N VAL A 198 -21.70 4.61 -10.71
CA VAL A 198 -21.44 3.55 -11.68
C VAL A 198 -21.14 2.23 -10.97
N CYS A 199 -21.59 1.14 -11.53
CA CYS A 199 -21.12 -0.19 -11.18
C CYS A 199 -19.91 -0.55 -12.05
N ARG A 200 -18.73 -0.69 -11.43
CA ARG A 200 -17.51 -1.02 -12.17
C ARG A 200 -17.45 -2.46 -12.68
N VAL A 201 -18.37 -3.31 -12.27
CA VAL A 201 -18.43 -4.72 -12.67
C VAL A 201 -19.32 -4.91 -13.89
N CYS A 202 -20.55 -4.36 -13.88
CA CYS A 202 -21.49 -4.52 -14.98
C CYS A 202 -21.69 -3.24 -15.82
N GLY A 203 -21.05 -2.12 -15.47
CA GLY A 203 -21.10 -0.87 -16.20
C GLY A 203 -22.40 -0.07 -16.02
N VAL A 204 -23.41 -0.60 -15.32
CA VAL A 204 -24.70 0.06 -15.14
C VAL A 204 -24.53 1.33 -14.29
N ARG A 205 -25.20 2.40 -14.69
CA ARG A 205 -25.34 3.67 -13.95
C ARG A 205 -26.76 3.78 -13.39
N PRO A 206 -27.02 3.19 -12.21
CA PRO A 206 -28.36 3.15 -11.66
C PRO A 206 -28.71 4.47 -10.97
N GLY A 207 -30.01 4.84 -11.03
CA GLY A 207 -30.58 5.64 -9.96
C GLY A 207 -30.59 4.81 -8.68
N TRP A 208 -30.02 5.36 -7.61
CA TRP A 208 -29.89 4.59 -6.36
C TRP A 208 -30.73 5.18 -5.24
N HIS A 209 -31.37 4.32 -4.48
CA HIS A 209 -31.98 4.62 -3.20
C HIS A 209 -31.61 3.54 -2.19
N CYS A 210 -31.46 3.92 -0.94
CA CYS A 210 -31.04 2.99 0.10
C CYS A 210 -32.15 1.98 0.39
N PRO A 211 -31.89 0.67 0.28
CA PRO A 211 -32.89 -0.35 0.60
C PRO A 211 -33.28 -0.38 2.07
N ASP A 212 -32.38 0.08 2.98
CA ASP A 212 -32.59 0.00 4.43
C ASP A 212 -33.35 1.23 4.99
N CYS A 213 -33.16 2.42 4.43
CA CYS A 213 -33.73 3.65 5.00
C CYS A 213 -34.37 4.60 3.99
N GLY A 214 -34.40 4.24 2.70
CA GLY A 214 -35.03 5.03 1.62
C GLY A 214 -34.26 6.30 1.22
N ALA A 215 -33.14 6.65 1.85
CA ALA A 215 -32.38 7.85 1.51
C ALA A 215 -31.76 7.71 0.11
N ILE A 216 -31.69 8.83 -0.64
CA ILE A 216 -31.12 8.90 -1.99
C ILE A 216 -29.68 9.41 -2.00
N GLU A 217 -29.25 10.01 -0.92
CA GLU A 217 -27.93 10.62 -0.81
C GLU A 217 -26.87 9.57 -0.53
N LEU A 218 -25.76 9.67 -1.26
CA LEU A 218 -24.59 8.82 -1.13
C LEU A 218 -23.41 9.59 -0.54
N ARG A 219 -22.59 8.87 0.21
CA ARG A 219 -21.30 9.34 0.71
C ARG A 219 -20.18 8.38 0.29
N ALA A 220 -18.98 8.90 0.09
CA ALA A 220 -17.80 8.08 -0.02
C ALA A 220 -17.26 7.80 1.40
N PRO A 221 -17.28 6.57 1.89
CA PRO A 221 -16.78 6.23 3.22
C PRO A 221 -15.25 6.34 3.30
N ARG A 222 -14.58 6.31 2.15
CA ARG A 222 -13.12 6.46 2.04
C ARG A 222 -12.80 7.57 1.05
N VAL A 223 -11.87 8.41 1.45
CA VAL A 223 -11.42 9.58 0.68
C VAL A 223 -10.06 9.27 0.09
N GLY A 224 -9.91 9.49 -1.20
CA GLY A 224 -8.64 9.27 -1.91
C GLY A 224 -7.65 10.44 -1.77
N VAL A 225 -6.48 10.28 -2.39
CA VAL A 225 -5.37 11.23 -2.35
C VAL A 225 -5.78 12.64 -2.82
N ILE A 226 -6.57 12.75 -3.89
CA ILE A 226 -6.97 14.04 -4.48
C ILE A 226 -7.75 14.89 -3.47
N ARG A 227 -8.77 14.32 -2.83
CA ARG A 227 -9.57 15.08 -1.86
C ARG A 227 -8.79 15.41 -0.59
N THR A 228 -7.85 14.54 -0.18
CA THR A 228 -6.96 14.84 0.94
C THR A 228 -6.02 15.99 0.58
N ALA A 229 -5.53 16.02 -0.66
CA ALA A 229 -4.71 17.12 -1.18
C ALA A 229 -5.45 18.45 -1.20
N GLU A 230 -6.71 18.46 -1.64
CA GLU A 230 -7.57 19.66 -1.62
C GLU A 230 -7.83 20.18 -0.20
N GLU A 231 -8.09 19.27 0.74
CA GLU A 231 -8.36 19.62 2.14
C GLU A 231 -7.11 20.19 2.81
N LEU A 232 -5.97 19.53 2.66
CA LEU A 232 -4.70 20.00 3.19
C LEU A 232 -4.19 21.26 2.47
N GLY A 233 -4.36 21.36 1.16
CA GLY A 233 -4.02 22.56 0.39
C GLY A 233 -4.82 23.79 0.85
N ARG A 234 -6.07 23.63 1.22
CA ARG A 234 -6.89 24.72 1.83
C ARG A 234 -6.42 25.08 3.24
N ALA A 235 -5.98 24.10 4.01
CA ALA A 235 -5.46 24.32 5.37
C ALA A 235 -4.05 24.93 5.38
N PHE A 236 -3.27 24.72 4.30
CA PHE A 236 -1.91 25.19 4.13
C PHE A 236 -1.72 25.90 2.77
N PRO A 237 -2.37 27.06 2.54
CA PRO A 237 -2.44 27.69 1.21
C PRO A 237 -1.10 28.18 0.66
N GLN A 238 -0.09 28.35 1.51
CA GLN A 238 1.25 28.80 1.12
C GLN A 238 2.23 27.64 0.88
N VAL A 239 1.78 26.39 1.03
CA VAL A 239 2.64 25.21 0.94
C VAL A 239 2.39 24.50 -0.39
N ARG A 240 3.47 24.17 -1.09
CA ARG A 240 3.42 23.37 -2.31
C ARG A 240 2.83 21.98 -1.97
N VAL A 241 1.84 21.55 -2.75
CA VAL A 241 1.26 20.21 -2.66
C VAL A 241 1.74 19.35 -3.81
N VAL A 242 2.36 18.22 -3.51
CA VAL A 242 2.82 17.21 -4.46
C VAL A 242 1.96 15.98 -4.28
N GLN A 243 1.48 15.41 -5.37
CA GLN A 243 0.69 14.16 -5.35
C GLN A 243 1.46 13.07 -6.10
N SER A 244 1.58 11.89 -5.49
CA SER A 244 2.20 10.72 -6.10
C SER A 244 1.25 9.53 -5.95
N SER A 245 0.76 9.01 -7.07
CA SER A 245 -0.17 7.87 -7.06
C SER A 245 -0.27 7.22 -8.43
N GLY A 246 -0.35 5.89 -8.47
CA GLY A 246 -0.59 5.14 -9.72
C GLY A 246 0.32 5.57 -10.86
N ASP A 247 -0.30 6.05 -11.96
CA ASP A 247 0.41 6.44 -13.19
C ASP A 247 1.11 7.82 -13.10
N GLN A 248 0.86 8.57 -12.03
CA GLN A 248 1.47 9.88 -11.76
C GLN A 248 2.44 9.78 -10.59
N ARG A 249 3.40 8.87 -10.72
CA ARG A 249 4.43 8.68 -9.71
C ARG A 249 5.47 9.81 -9.76
N VAL A 250 5.81 10.31 -8.58
CA VAL A 250 6.93 11.24 -8.36
C VAL A 250 8.02 10.44 -7.64
N ASP A 251 9.21 10.35 -8.22
CA ASP A 251 10.30 9.54 -7.66
C ASP A 251 11.08 10.27 -6.58
N GLU A 252 11.24 11.60 -6.71
CA GLU A 252 12.03 12.42 -5.79
C GLU A 252 11.32 13.75 -5.48
N VAL A 253 11.50 14.23 -4.26
CA VAL A 253 11.12 15.59 -3.83
C VAL A 253 12.33 16.26 -3.20
N GLY A 254 12.44 17.61 -3.40
CA GLY A 254 13.52 18.39 -2.77
C GLY A 254 13.31 18.53 -1.25
N HIS A 255 14.33 19.06 -0.58
CA HIS A 255 14.32 19.30 0.87
C HIS A 255 13.47 20.51 1.31
N GLU A 256 12.90 21.25 0.37
CA GLU A 256 12.06 22.40 0.69
C GLU A 256 10.70 21.97 1.29
N PRO A 257 10.10 22.80 2.16
CA PRO A 257 8.80 22.53 2.72
C PRO A 257 7.74 22.24 1.65
N ALA A 258 7.17 21.04 1.66
CA ALA A 258 6.12 20.62 0.76
C ALA A 258 5.20 19.58 1.45
N LEU A 259 3.94 19.58 1.09
CA LEU A 259 3.00 18.49 1.43
C LEU A 259 3.05 17.45 0.32
N VAL A 260 3.56 16.28 0.63
CA VAL A 260 3.67 15.15 -0.29
C VAL A 260 2.59 14.14 0.05
N LEU A 261 1.60 13.99 -0.82
CA LEU A 261 0.54 13.00 -0.64
C LEU A 261 0.82 11.81 -1.55
N ALA A 262 1.01 10.64 -0.96
CA ALA A 262 1.32 9.43 -1.72
C ALA A 262 0.39 8.28 -1.37
N THR A 263 0.19 7.39 -2.32
CA THR A 263 -0.41 6.07 -2.07
C THR A 263 0.69 5.05 -1.79
N PRO A 264 0.40 3.93 -1.08
CA PRO A 264 1.40 2.91 -0.80
C PRO A 264 2.17 2.46 -2.04
N GLY A 265 3.50 2.47 -1.95
CA GLY A 265 4.40 2.10 -3.05
C GLY A 265 4.69 3.22 -4.06
N THR A 266 4.19 4.44 -3.84
CA THR A 266 4.47 5.61 -4.68
C THR A 266 5.10 6.77 -3.92
N GLU A 267 5.58 6.50 -2.72
CA GLU A 267 6.26 7.49 -1.88
C GLU A 267 7.57 7.94 -2.54
N PRO A 268 7.76 9.26 -2.76
CA PRO A 268 9.02 9.75 -3.28
C PRO A 268 10.12 9.74 -2.23
N VAL A 269 11.36 9.69 -2.68
CA VAL A 269 12.53 9.90 -1.83
C VAL A 269 12.73 11.41 -1.60
N ALA A 270 13.10 11.79 -0.36
CA ALA A 270 13.37 13.17 0.03
C ALA A 270 14.83 13.37 0.43
#